data_65bb9f376fe89b340bc421e47f9aedfa
#
_entry.id   65bb9f376fe89b340bc421e47f9aedfa
#
_cell.length_a   1.000
_cell.length_b   1.000
_cell.length_c   1.000
_cell.angle_alpha   90.00
_cell.angle_beta   90.00
_cell.angle_gamma   90.00
#
_symmetry.space_group_name_H-M   'P 1'
#
loop_
_entity.id
_entity.type
_entity.pdbx_description
1 polymer ?
#
loop_
_entity_poly.entity_id
_entity_poly.type
_entity_poly.pdbx_seq_one_letter_code
_entity_poly.pdbx_strand_id
1 'polypeptide(L)'
;NLEVMQSAKIAVIGPNGKGKSTFMKTLMKQVEPLSGSFLLGHQIEVGYFDQELAQFNSANTVLEEVWNDFPDLNRTEVRTALGCFLFTGEEVFKTVDCLSGGEKVRLSFVKLMLSHPNFLLMDEPTNHLDLIGKEALEESLKDYEGTMLFVSHDRYFISKLATAILVIDDGKAVYYPLTYEEYMNRDKVPPVEKKQPVKKDSAKPERYINYGKEISKLEKKIAVKEEELEGLRELRFEPEYYHDYHKMQELDEKIDLVHNEIENLMQKWEEYSEKVEN
;
A
#
# COMPACT_ATOMS: atom_id res chain seq x y z
N ASN A 1 -13.69 4.51 -22.40
CA ASN A 1 -12.26 4.46 -22.70
C ASN A 1 -11.52 4.76 -21.41
N LEU A 2 -10.53 3.97 -21.07
CA LEU A 2 -9.61 4.19 -19.95
C LEU A 2 -8.21 4.33 -20.52
N GLU A 3 -7.53 5.41 -20.15
CA GLU A 3 -6.12 5.62 -20.43
C GLU A 3 -5.37 5.55 -19.08
N VAL A 4 -4.37 4.69 -19.00
CA VAL A 4 -3.56 4.51 -17.81
C VAL A 4 -2.28 5.30 -18.00
N MET A 5 -2.07 6.28 -17.13
CA MET A 5 -0.89 7.13 -17.16
C MET A 5 0.31 6.42 -16.56
N GLN A 6 1.51 6.82 -16.97
CA GLN A 6 2.76 6.32 -16.41
C GLN A 6 2.81 6.59 -14.89
N SER A 7 3.40 5.66 -14.15
CA SER A 7 3.53 5.71 -12.68
C SER A 7 2.20 5.72 -11.89
N ALA A 8 1.06 5.50 -12.57
CA ALA A 8 -0.21 5.36 -11.87
C ALA A 8 -0.27 4.04 -11.12
N LYS A 9 -0.70 4.09 -9.86
CA LYS A 9 -0.94 2.92 -9.02
C LYS A 9 -2.45 2.74 -8.84
N ILE A 10 -3.04 1.84 -9.62
CA ILE A 10 -4.51 1.70 -9.73
C ILE A 10 -4.97 0.46 -8.99
N ALA A 11 -5.79 0.64 -7.94
CA ALA A 11 -6.47 -0.48 -7.30
C ALA A 11 -7.78 -0.82 -8.03
N VAL A 12 -7.93 -2.08 -8.39
CA VAL A 12 -9.15 -2.63 -8.99
C VAL A 12 -10.01 -3.23 -7.89
N ILE A 13 -11.16 -2.62 -7.65
CA ILE A 13 -12.09 -3.04 -6.60
C ILE A 13 -13.45 -3.39 -7.17
N GLY A 14 -14.24 -4.14 -6.42
CA GLY A 14 -15.59 -4.55 -6.78
C GLY A 14 -15.97 -5.89 -6.15
N PRO A 15 -17.24 -6.29 -6.21
CA PRO A 15 -17.71 -7.55 -5.63
C PRO A 15 -17.00 -8.78 -6.23
N ASN A 16 -16.99 -9.89 -5.47
CA ASN A 16 -16.42 -11.15 -5.94
C ASN A 16 -17.22 -11.69 -7.13
N GLY A 17 -16.52 -12.34 -8.07
CA GLY A 17 -17.12 -12.92 -9.27
C GLY A 17 -17.52 -11.91 -10.37
N LYS A 18 -17.20 -10.62 -10.22
CA LYS A 18 -17.54 -9.57 -11.20
C LYS A 18 -16.46 -9.37 -12.28
N GLY A 19 -15.50 -10.28 -12.40
CA GLY A 19 -14.57 -10.30 -13.52
C GLY A 19 -13.23 -9.56 -13.30
N LYS A 20 -12.86 -9.22 -12.06
CA LYS A 20 -11.58 -8.55 -11.76
C LYS A 20 -10.37 -9.37 -12.26
N SER A 21 -10.28 -10.63 -11.86
CA SER A 21 -9.19 -11.55 -12.30
C SER A 21 -9.27 -11.82 -13.81
N THR A 22 -10.47 -11.93 -14.38
CA THR A 22 -10.66 -12.08 -15.84
C THR A 22 -10.13 -10.85 -16.58
N PHE A 23 -10.37 -9.65 -16.04
CA PHE A 23 -9.84 -8.41 -16.58
C PHE A 23 -8.30 -8.40 -16.57
N MET A 24 -7.67 -8.83 -15.45
CA MET A 24 -6.22 -8.97 -15.36
C MET A 24 -5.68 -9.99 -16.40
N LYS A 25 -6.29 -11.17 -16.49
CA LYS A 25 -5.92 -12.21 -17.47
C LYS A 25 -6.11 -11.74 -18.92
N THR A 26 -7.13 -10.90 -19.18
CA THR A 26 -7.32 -10.29 -20.51
C THR A 26 -6.19 -9.33 -20.86
N LEU A 27 -5.74 -8.47 -19.92
CA LEU A 27 -4.59 -7.58 -20.13
C LEU A 27 -3.30 -8.37 -20.41
N MET A 28 -3.17 -9.56 -19.80
CA MET A 28 -2.08 -10.50 -20.07
C MET A 28 -2.23 -11.27 -21.40
N LYS A 29 -3.30 -11.03 -22.15
CA LYS A 29 -3.66 -11.77 -23.39
C LYS A 29 -3.84 -13.27 -23.18
N GLN A 30 -4.12 -13.70 -21.95
CA GLN A 30 -4.45 -15.11 -21.63
C GLN A 30 -5.91 -15.43 -21.94
N VAL A 31 -6.77 -14.40 -21.95
CA VAL A 31 -8.19 -14.49 -22.28
C VAL A 31 -8.52 -13.42 -23.31
N GLU A 32 -9.24 -13.77 -24.36
CA GLU A 32 -9.68 -12.80 -25.35
C GLU A 32 -10.80 -11.90 -24.80
N PRO A 33 -10.80 -10.59 -25.10
CA PRO A 33 -11.85 -9.69 -24.69
C PRO A 33 -13.16 -10.05 -25.41
N LEU A 34 -14.26 -10.08 -24.68
CA LEU A 34 -15.60 -10.32 -25.27
C LEU A 34 -16.00 -9.23 -26.26
N SER A 35 -15.54 -8.01 -26.07
CA SER A 35 -15.75 -6.87 -26.95
C SER A 35 -14.73 -5.76 -26.66
N GLY A 36 -14.52 -4.88 -27.64
CA GLY A 36 -13.56 -3.81 -27.53
C GLY A 36 -12.12 -4.26 -27.82
N SER A 37 -11.18 -3.39 -27.54
CA SER A 37 -9.75 -3.65 -27.71
C SER A 37 -8.96 -2.84 -26.70
N PHE A 38 -7.75 -3.29 -26.40
CA PHE A 38 -6.79 -2.53 -25.63
C PHE A 38 -5.43 -2.53 -26.33
N LEU A 39 -4.67 -1.52 -26.08
CA LEU A 39 -3.31 -1.37 -26.61
C LEU A 39 -2.37 -1.16 -25.41
N LEU A 40 -1.32 -1.95 -25.37
CA LEU A 40 -0.18 -1.66 -24.51
C LEU A 40 0.74 -0.68 -25.24
N GLY A 41 1.27 0.29 -24.51
CA GLY A 41 2.23 1.24 -25.02
C GLY A 41 3.49 0.57 -25.58
N HIS A 42 4.27 1.33 -26.31
CA HIS A 42 5.57 0.86 -26.80
C HIS A 42 6.54 0.68 -25.61
N GLN A 43 7.35 -0.38 -25.63
CA GLN A 43 8.33 -0.70 -24.59
C GLN A 43 7.69 -0.99 -23.19
N ILE A 44 6.46 -1.51 -23.16
CA ILE A 44 5.84 -1.97 -21.92
C ILE A 44 6.30 -3.40 -21.64
N GLU A 45 7.03 -3.54 -20.54
CA GLU A 45 7.43 -4.82 -19.96
C GLU A 45 6.50 -5.14 -18.80
N VAL A 46 5.62 -6.11 -19.02
CA VAL A 46 4.57 -6.48 -18.06
C VAL A 46 5.08 -7.55 -17.12
N GLY A 47 5.10 -7.24 -15.83
CA GLY A 47 5.24 -8.23 -14.78
C GLY A 47 3.86 -8.63 -14.25
N TYR A 48 3.62 -9.93 -14.16
CA TYR A 48 2.34 -10.45 -13.67
C TYR A 48 2.54 -11.34 -12.45
N PHE A 49 1.83 -10.99 -11.39
CA PHE A 49 1.71 -11.81 -10.20
C PHE A 49 0.31 -12.40 -10.11
N ASP A 50 0.25 -13.73 -10.06
CA ASP A 50 -0.95 -14.50 -9.75
C ASP A 50 -0.61 -15.46 -8.61
N GLN A 51 -1.48 -15.56 -7.65
CA GLN A 51 -1.30 -16.43 -6.49
C GLN A 51 -1.10 -17.91 -6.88
N GLU A 52 -1.74 -18.38 -7.96
CA GLU A 52 -1.56 -19.75 -8.45
C GLU A 52 -0.13 -19.99 -8.96
N LEU A 53 0.48 -18.99 -9.60
CA LEU A 53 1.85 -19.05 -10.11
C LEU A 53 2.90 -19.03 -9.00
N ALA A 54 2.57 -18.53 -7.82
CA ALA A 54 3.46 -18.54 -6.66
C ALA A 54 3.58 -19.93 -5.98
N GLN A 55 2.78 -20.90 -6.39
CA GLN A 55 2.81 -22.28 -5.86
C GLN A 55 3.72 -23.17 -6.71
N PHE A 56 5.00 -22.95 -6.66
CA PHE A 56 6.01 -23.78 -7.35
C PHE A 56 6.84 -24.59 -6.37
N ASN A 57 7.41 -25.68 -6.86
CA ASN A 57 8.31 -26.55 -6.12
C ASN A 57 9.62 -26.68 -6.88
N SER A 58 10.72 -26.68 -6.13
CA SER A 58 12.04 -26.86 -6.67
C SER A 58 12.97 -27.44 -5.61
N ALA A 59 13.87 -28.32 -6.01
CA ALA A 59 14.90 -28.85 -5.14
C ALA A 59 16.08 -27.88 -4.95
N ASN A 60 16.11 -26.78 -5.69
CA ASN A 60 17.11 -25.74 -5.54
C ASN A 60 16.96 -25.04 -4.19
N THR A 61 18.05 -24.48 -3.69
CA THR A 61 17.96 -23.50 -2.61
C THR A 61 17.33 -22.20 -3.12
N VAL A 62 16.79 -21.38 -2.21
CA VAL A 62 16.21 -20.07 -2.52
C VAL A 62 17.21 -19.22 -3.35
N LEU A 63 18.48 -19.22 -2.94
CA LEU A 63 19.53 -18.50 -3.66
C LEU A 63 19.75 -19.03 -5.07
N GLU A 64 19.87 -20.35 -5.22
CA GLU A 64 20.07 -20.99 -6.52
C GLU A 64 18.88 -20.80 -7.44
N GLU A 65 17.67 -20.86 -6.90
CA GLU A 65 16.43 -20.70 -7.64
C GLU A 65 16.36 -19.32 -8.31
N VAL A 66 16.73 -18.27 -7.58
CA VAL A 66 16.76 -16.91 -8.14
C VAL A 66 17.97 -16.74 -9.07
N TRP A 67 19.14 -17.24 -8.69
CA TRP A 67 20.35 -17.05 -9.48
C TRP A 67 20.30 -17.79 -10.82
N ASN A 68 19.65 -18.94 -10.89
CA ASN A 68 19.45 -19.67 -12.14
C ASN A 68 18.58 -18.92 -13.14
N ASP A 69 17.59 -18.14 -12.65
CA ASP A 69 16.74 -17.32 -13.51
C ASP A 69 17.42 -16.01 -13.95
N PHE A 70 18.37 -15.53 -13.13
CA PHE A 70 19.07 -14.25 -13.36
C PHE A 70 20.60 -14.45 -13.31
N PRO A 71 21.18 -15.21 -14.25
CA PRO A 71 22.61 -15.58 -14.23
C PRO A 71 23.55 -14.38 -14.41
N ASP A 72 23.09 -13.28 -14.95
CA ASP A 72 23.87 -12.06 -15.14
C ASP A 72 24.08 -11.26 -13.84
N LEU A 73 23.28 -11.55 -12.81
CA LEU A 73 23.41 -10.89 -11.51
C LEU A 73 24.52 -11.54 -10.68
N ASN A 74 25.27 -10.72 -9.96
CA ASN A 74 26.22 -11.24 -9.00
C ASN A 74 25.54 -11.71 -7.71
N ARG A 75 26.26 -12.53 -6.92
CA ARG A 75 25.73 -13.13 -5.69
C ARG A 75 25.25 -12.08 -4.66
N THR A 76 25.88 -10.92 -4.62
CA THR A 76 25.51 -9.84 -3.69
C THR A 76 24.20 -9.20 -4.09
N GLU A 77 23.99 -8.95 -5.39
CA GLU A 77 22.75 -8.39 -5.93
C GLU A 77 21.57 -9.31 -5.64
N VAL A 78 21.71 -10.62 -5.92
CA VAL A 78 20.67 -11.61 -5.63
C VAL A 78 20.37 -11.67 -4.13
N ARG A 79 21.39 -11.65 -3.25
CA ARG A 79 21.18 -11.65 -1.80
C ARG A 79 20.55 -10.37 -1.31
N THR A 80 20.87 -9.23 -1.91
CA THR A 80 20.21 -7.94 -1.58
C THR A 80 18.74 -7.98 -1.93
N ALA A 81 18.39 -8.43 -3.13
CA ALA A 81 17.00 -8.58 -3.54
C ALA A 81 16.23 -9.55 -2.64
N LEU A 82 16.82 -10.69 -2.30
CA LEU A 82 16.27 -11.66 -1.35
C LEU A 82 16.04 -11.02 0.04
N GLY A 83 16.99 -10.21 0.51
CA GLY A 83 16.91 -9.50 1.78
C GLY A 83 15.73 -8.53 1.87
N CYS A 84 15.39 -7.81 0.78
CA CYS A 84 14.22 -6.93 0.71
C CYS A 84 12.91 -7.69 0.97
N PHE A 85 12.87 -8.98 0.67
CA PHE A 85 11.72 -9.85 0.91
C PHE A 85 11.96 -10.84 2.07
N LEU A 86 12.83 -10.47 3.03
CA LEU A 86 13.03 -11.16 4.31
C LEU A 86 13.72 -12.54 4.21
N PHE A 87 14.39 -12.84 3.11
CA PHE A 87 15.25 -14.00 3.04
C PHE A 87 16.66 -13.61 3.47
N THR A 88 16.98 -13.82 4.75
CA THR A 88 18.24 -13.38 5.37
C THR A 88 19.04 -14.56 5.93
N GLY A 89 20.33 -14.36 6.15
CA GLY A 89 21.20 -15.34 6.81
C GLY A 89 21.15 -16.71 6.16
N GLU A 90 20.75 -17.72 6.93
CA GLU A 90 20.66 -19.13 6.49
C GLU A 90 19.39 -19.43 5.69
N GLU A 91 18.40 -18.54 5.66
CA GLU A 91 17.14 -18.78 4.96
C GLU A 91 17.32 -18.88 3.44
N VAL A 92 18.32 -18.20 2.89
CA VAL A 92 18.65 -18.27 1.46
C VAL A 92 19.15 -19.67 1.02
N PHE A 93 19.51 -20.53 1.97
CA PHE A 93 19.96 -21.91 1.72
C PHE A 93 18.88 -22.95 1.97
N LYS A 94 17.68 -22.55 2.44
CA LYS A 94 16.52 -23.46 2.48
C LYS A 94 16.17 -23.88 1.05
N THR A 95 15.75 -25.13 0.88
CA THR A 95 15.20 -25.58 -0.40
C THR A 95 13.81 -25.02 -0.61
N VAL A 96 13.46 -24.68 -1.85
CA VAL A 96 12.16 -24.10 -2.20
C VAL A 96 10.99 -25.00 -1.80
N ASP A 97 11.19 -26.34 -1.87
CA ASP A 97 10.17 -27.30 -1.42
C ASP A 97 9.81 -27.19 0.06
N CYS A 98 10.77 -26.75 0.89
CA CYS A 98 10.58 -26.58 2.33
C CYS A 98 9.94 -25.24 2.71
N LEU A 99 9.73 -24.34 1.76
CA LEU A 99 9.14 -23.04 2.02
C LEU A 99 7.63 -23.14 2.30
N SER A 100 7.17 -22.36 3.26
CA SER A 100 5.74 -22.11 3.46
C SER A 100 5.11 -21.40 2.26
N GLY A 101 3.78 -21.39 2.17
CA GLY A 101 3.07 -20.68 1.11
C GLY A 101 3.42 -19.18 1.06
N GLY A 102 3.51 -18.52 2.21
CA GLY A 102 3.91 -17.11 2.28
C GLY A 102 5.35 -16.85 1.87
N GLU A 103 6.30 -17.75 2.23
CA GLU A 103 7.68 -17.66 1.75
C GLU A 103 7.78 -17.84 0.23
N LYS A 104 7.01 -18.76 -0.35
CA LYS A 104 6.93 -18.92 -1.82
C LYS A 104 6.38 -17.68 -2.51
N VAL A 105 5.36 -17.06 -1.95
CA VAL A 105 4.83 -15.77 -2.45
C VAL A 105 5.92 -14.70 -2.42
N ARG A 106 6.64 -14.54 -1.32
CA ARG A 106 7.75 -13.57 -1.21
C ARG A 106 8.86 -13.87 -2.24
N LEU A 107 9.22 -15.14 -2.43
CA LEU A 107 10.22 -15.54 -3.44
C LEU A 107 9.76 -15.21 -4.86
N SER A 108 8.48 -15.39 -5.16
CA SER A 108 7.90 -15.01 -6.46
C SER A 108 8.01 -13.49 -6.69
N PHE A 109 7.82 -12.67 -5.65
CA PHE A 109 8.02 -11.23 -5.76
C PHE A 109 9.48 -10.85 -5.98
N VAL A 110 10.44 -11.54 -5.35
CA VAL A 110 11.87 -11.32 -5.65
C VAL A 110 12.14 -11.52 -7.15
N LYS A 111 11.68 -12.65 -7.71
CA LYS A 111 11.85 -12.96 -9.14
C LYS A 111 11.15 -11.93 -10.03
N LEU A 112 9.95 -11.53 -9.66
CA LEU A 112 9.17 -10.52 -10.38
C LEU A 112 9.88 -9.15 -10.38
N MET A 113 10.38 -8.68 -9.26
CA MET A 113 11.05 -7.38 -9.17
C MET A 113 12.41 -7.38 -9.88
N LEU A 114 13.14 -8.49 -9.85
CA LEU A 114 14.41 -8.66 -10.58
C LEU A 114 14.24 -8.69 -12.11
N SER A 115 13.05 -8.99 -12.62
CA SER A 115 12.77 -8.88 -14.06
C SER A 115 12.54 -7.42 -14.52
N HIS A 116 12.61 -6.45 -13.62
CA HIS A 116 12.49 -5.01 -13.86
C HIS A 116 11.29 -4.60 -14.74
N PRO A 117 10.09 -5.12 -14.48
CA PRO A 117 8.93 -4.71 -15.26
C PRO A 117 8.64 -3.22 -15.04
N ASN A 118 8.11 -2.54 -16.06
CA ASN A 118 7.65 -1.16 -15.92
C ASN A 118 6.11 -1.05 -15.81
N PHE A 119 5.43 -2.20 -15.93
CA PHE A 119 4.00 -2.32 -15.68
C PHE A 119 3.71 -3.59 -14.86
N LEU A 120 3.27 -3.44 -13.62
CA LEU A 120 2.91 -4.54 -12.74
C LEU A 120 1.41 -4.81 -12.77
N LEU A 121 1.05 -6.06 -12.98
CA LEU A 121 -0.30 -6.57 -12.81
C LEU A 121 -0.28 -7.56 -11.64
N MET A 122 -1.11 -7.35 -10.60
CA MET A 122 -1.13 -8.22 -9.42
C MET A 122 -2.55 -8.59 -9.03
N ASP A 123 -2.82 -9.89 -8.92
CA ASP A 123 -4.11 -10.42 -8.45
C ASP A 123 -3.97 -10.97 -7.02
N GLU A 124 -4.58 -10.29 -6.06
CA GLU A 124 -4.57 -10.59 -4.62
C GLU A 124 -3.15 -10.83 -4.03
N PRO A 125 -2.22 -9.86 -4.17
CA PRO A 125 -0.81 -10.04 -3.80
C PRO A 125 -0.57 -10.24 -2.30
N THR A 126 -1.50 -9.82 -1.46
CA THR A 126 -1.41 -9.91 0.01
C THR A 126 -1.94 -11.21 0.58
N ASN A 127 -2.58 -12.05 -0.23
CA ASN A 127 -3.12 -13.33 0.24
C ASN A 127 -1.98 -14.29 0.65
N HIS A 128 -2.21 -15.03 1.74
CA HIS A 128 -1.25 -15.96 2.34
C HIS A 128 0.04 -15.34 2.89
N LEU A 129 0.21 -14.02 2.85
CA LEU A 129 1.27 -13.34 3.56
C LEU A 129 0.89 -13.11 5.03
N ASP A 130 1.84 -13.36 5.92
CA ASP A 130 1.79 -12.88 7.29
C ASP A 130 1.99 -11.36 7.34
N LEU A 131 1.80 -10.76 8.50
CA LEU A 131 1.89 -9.30 8.66
C LEU A 131 3.25 -8.75 8.18
N ILE A 132 4.33 -9.42 8.58
CA ILE A 132 5.70 -9.01 8.24
C ILE A 132 5.94 -9.12 6.72
N GLY A 133 5.43 -10.17 6.09
CA GLY A 133 5.50 -10.34 4.63
C GLY A 133 4.70 -9.28 3.87
N LYS A 134 3.54 -8.87 4.39
CA LYS A 134 2.74 -7.77 3.83
C LYS A 134 3.49 -6.44 3.91
N GLU A 135 4.08 -6.12 5.06
CA GLU A 135 4.86 -4.89 5.25
C GLU A 135 6.07 -4.83 4.30
N ALA A 136 6.80 -5.94 4.14
CA ALA A 136 7.92 -6.02 3.19
C ALA A 136 7.47 -5.82 1.74
N LEU A 137 6.32 -6.37 1.35
CA LEU A 137 5.73 -6.17 0.04
C LEU A 137 5.30 -4.71 -0.17
N GLU A 138 4.63 -4.12 0.80
CA GLU A 138 4.19 -2.72 0.76
C GLU A 138 5.37 -1.77 0.56
N GLU A 139 6.45 -1.94 1.34
CA GLU A 139 7.64 -1.10 1.25
C GLU A 139 8.31 -1.23 -0.13
N SER A 140 8.45 -2.46 -0.64
CA SER A 140 9.02 -2.71 -1.98
C SER A 140 8.17 -2.08 -3.10
N LEU A 141 6.84 -2.10 -2.98
CA LEU A 141 5.93 -1.53 -3.96
C LEU A 141 5.74 -0.02 -3.83
N LYS A 142 5.97 0.54 -2.64
CA LYS A 142 5.95 1.98 -2.42
C LYS A 142 7.03 2.69 -3.23
N ASP A 143 8.23 2.12 -3.25
CA ASP A 143 9.39 2.65 -3.98
C ASP A 143 9.37 2.29 -5.49
N TYR A 144 8.43 1.46 -5.92
CA TYR A 144 8.29 1.11 -7.32
C TYR A 144 7.79 2.28 -8.16
N GLU A 145 8.61 2.73 -9.12
CA GLU A 145 8.33 3.90 -9.96
C GLU A 145 7.46 3.59 -11.20
N GLY A 146 7.29 2.31 -11.54
CA GLY A 146 6.49 1.87 -12.68
C GLY A 146 4.99 2.03 -12.45
N THR A 147 4.22 1.76 -13.47
CA THR A 147 2.75 1.70 -13.41
C THR A 147 2.31 0.38 -12.78
N MET A 148 1.31 0.41 -11.91
CA MET A 148 0.77 -0.82 -11.36
C MET A 148 -0.76 -0.84 -11.40
N LEU A 149 -1.30 -2.03 -11.66
CA LEU A 149 -2.71 -2.33 -11.59
C LEU A 149 -2.87 -3.57 -10.70
N PHE A 150 -3.61 -3.45 -9.63
CA PHE A 150 -3.71 -4.55 -8.66
C PHE A 150 -5.12 -4.74 -8.14
N VAL A 151 -5.52 -5.99 -7.98
CA VAL A 151 -6.72 -6.39 -7.27
C VAL A 151 -6.33 -6.72 -5.84
N SER A 152 -7.00 -6.15 -4.86
CA SER A 152 -6.85 -6.54 -3.46
C SER A 152 -8.14 -6.31 -2.68
N HIS A 153 -8.36 -7.13 -1.65
CA HIS A 153 -9.39 -6.95 -0.63
C HIS A 153 -8.82 -6.33 0.67
N ASP A 154 -7.51 -6.18 0.73
CA ASP A 154 -6.84 -5.55 1.87
C ASP A 154 -6.92 -4.03 1.75
N ARG A 155 -7.81 -3.43 2.56
CA ARG A 155 -8.07 -1.98 2.53
C ARG A 155 -6.85 -1.15 2.91
N TYR A 156 -6.04 -1.67 3.84
CA TYR A 156 -4.83 -1.00 4.28
C TYR A 156 -3.81 -0.96 3.13
N PHE A 157 -3.57 -2.09 2.48
CA PHE A 157 -2.72 -2.20 1.31
C PHE A 157 -3.16 -1.25 0.18
N ILE A 158 -4.48 -1.19 -0.10
CA ILE A 158 -5.02 -0.26 -1.10
C ILE A 158 -4.75 1.20 -0.70
N SER A 159 -5.02 1.57 0.55
CA SER A 159 -4.86 2.95 1.01
C SER A 159 -3.41 3.45 0.98
N LYS A 160 -2.45 2.55 1.17
CA LYS A 160 -1.01 2.86 1.13
C LYS A 160 -0.46 3.06 -0.27
N LEU A 161 -1.00 2.35 -1.26
CA LEU A 161 -0.39 2.28 -2.58
C LEU A 161 -1.22 2.95 -3.68
N ALA A 162 -2.56 2.92 -3.60
CA ALA A 162 -3.40 3.36 -4.70
C ALA A 162 -3.42 4.88 -4.86
N THR A 163 -3.10 5.34 -6.06
CA THR A 163 -3.27 6.74 -6.49
C THR A 163 -4.57 6.94 -7.27
N ALA A 164 -5.21 5.83 -7.69
CA ALA A 164 -6.49 5.85 -8.37
C ALA A 164 -7.24 4.53 -8.15
N ILE A 165 -8.55 4.55 -8.35
CA ILE A 165 -9.44 3.42 -8.14
C ILE A 165 -10.17 3.08 -9.44
N LEU A 166 -10.18 1.81 -9.81
CA LEU A 166 -11.01 1.25 -10.88
C LEU A 166 -12.05 0.33 -10.27
N VAL A 167 -13.31 0.74 -10.34
CA VAL A 167 -14.43 -0.06 -9.83
C VAL A 167 -14.97 -0.93 -10.95
N ILE A 168 -15.00 -2.24 -10.74
CA ILE A 168 -15.65 -3.19 -11.67
C ILE A 168 -16.88 -3.77 -11.00
N ASP A 169 -18.05 -3.47 -11.54
CA ASP A 169 -19.34 -4.00 -11.08
C ASP A 169 -20.33 -4.10 -12.24
N ASP A 170 -21.08 -5.19 -12.28
CA ASP A 170 -22.14 -5.49 -13.27
C ASP A 170 -21.76 -5.19 -14.73
N GLY A 171 -20.55 -5.62 -15.13
CA GLY A 171 -20.06 -5.45 -16.51
C GLY A 171 -19.68 -4.02 -16.86
N LYS A 172 -19.62 -3.12 -15.88
CA LYS A 172 -19.16 -1.74 -16.04
C LYS A 172 -17.85 -1.54 -15.28
N ALA A 173 -16.97 -0.72 -15.85
CA ALA A 173 -15.75 -0.28 -15.19
C ALA A 173 -15.77 1.25 -15.10
N VAL A 174 -15.62 1.78 -13.90
CA VAL A 174 -15.61 3.22 -13.64
C VAL A 174 -14.29 3.58 -12.98
N TYR A 175 -13.56 4.49 -13.60
CA TYR A 175 -12.28 4.97 -13.12
C TYR A 175 -12.46 6.25 -12.29
N TYR A 176 -11.80 6.28 -11.13
CA TYR A 176 -11.76 7.42 -10.22
C TYR A 176 -10.29 7.81 -10.01
N PRO A 177 -9.86 9.00 -10.45
CA PRO A 177 -8.53 9.52 -10.16
C PRO A 177 -8.49 10.07 -8.73
N LEU A 178 -8.74 9.21 -7.77
CA LEU A 178 -8.86 9.49 -6.35
C LEU A 178 -8.10 8.44 -5.55
N THR A 179 -7.49 8.84 -4.46
CA THR A 179 -6.97 7.91 -3.46
C THR A 179 -8.10 7.06 -2.88
N TYR A 180 -7.76 5.98 -2.19
CA TYR A 180 -8.78 5.11 -1.59
C TYR A 180 -9.65 5.85 -0.54
N GLU A 181 -9.06 6.72 0.23
CA GLU A 181 -9.74 7.51 1.26
C GLU A 181 -10.72 8.51 0.65
N GLU A 182 -10.28 9.25 -0.36
CA GLU A 182 -11.14 10.19 -1.12
C GLU A 182 -12.30 9.44 -1.78
N TYR A 183 -12.02 8.27 -2.37
CA TYR A 183 -13.03 7.41 -2.97
C TYR A 183 -14.08 6.96 -1.95
N MET A 184 -13.68 6.53 -0.75
CA MET A 184 -14.59 6.09 0.31
C MET A 184 -15.43 7.25 0.88
N ASN A 185 -14.92 8.45 0.85
CA ASN A 185 -15.58 9.64 1.38
C ASN A 185 -16.41 10.42 0.32
N ARG A 186 -16.33 10.05 -0.98
CA ARG A 186 -16.99 10.78 -2.09
C ARG A 186 -18.49 11.01 -1.89
N ASP A 187 -19.19 10.06 -1.27
CA ASP A 187 -20.65 10.14 -1.04
C ASP A 187 -21.01 10.90 0.26
N LYS A 188 -20.01 11.24 1.09
CA LYS A 188 -20.19 12.02 2.33
C LYS A 188 -20.07 13.52 2.08
N VAL A 189 -19.54 13.93 0.93
CA VAL A 189 -19.47 15.33 0.51
C VAL A 189 -20.73 15.62 -0.31
N PRO A 190 -21.64 16.52 0.12
CA PRO A 190 -22.76 16.92 -0.71
C PRO A 190 -22.23 17.54 -2.01
N PRO A 191 -22.93 17.34 -3.17
CA PRO A 191 -22.46 17.84 -4.44
C PRO A 191 -22.25 19.35 -4.35
N VAL A 192 -21.03 19.78 -4.66
CA VAL A 192 -20.71 21.21 -4.77
C VAL A 192 -21.47 21.75 -5.98
N GLU A 193 -22.65 22.29 -5.75
CA GLU A 193 -23.36 23.10 -6.74
C GLU A 193 -22.45 24.26 -7.16
N LYS A 194 -22.19 24.36 -8.47
CA LYS A 194 -21.54 25.54 -9.06
C LYS A 194 -22.36 26.78 -8.71
N LYS A 195 -21.99 27.48 -7.65
CA LYS A 195 -22.64 28.71 -7.25
C LYS A 195 -22.37 29.78 -8.29
N GLN A 196 -23.44 30.24 -8.94
CA GLN A 196 -23.52 31.56 -9.59
C GLN A 196 -23.37 32.65 -8.50
N PRO A 197 -22.86 33.85 -8.83
CA PRO A 197 -22.58 34.88 -7.83
C PRO A 197 -23.87 35.45 -7.23
N VAL A 198 -24.12 35.20 -5.97
CA VAL A 198 -25.23 35.81 -5.21
C VAL A 198 -24.68 36.95 -4.38
N LYS A 199 -25.43 38.07 -4.45
CA LYS A 199 -25.18 39.33 -3.76
C LYS A 199 -25.16 39.14 -2.23
N LYS A 200 -24.27 39.91 -1.59
CA LYS A 200 -24.13 40.02 -0.13
C LYS A 200 -25.41 40.49 0.50
N ASP A 201 -25.89 39.73 1.49
CA ASP A 201 -26.72 40.25 2.57
C ASP A 201 -26.19 39.79 3.93
N SER A 202 -26.26 40.71 4.87
CA SER A 202 -25.59 40.75 6.14
C SER A 202 -26.16 39.75 7.16
N ALA A 203 -25.29 38.90 7.73
CA ALA A 203 -25.56 38.14 8.96
C ALA A 203 -24.40 38.29 9.97
N LYS A 204 -24.79 38.33 11.24
CA LYS A 204 -24.04 38.72 12.45
C LYS A 204 -22.69 37.99 12.67
N PRO A 205 -21.75 38.57 13.41
CA PRO A 205 -20.39 38.03 13.55
C PRO A 205 -20.38 36.80 14.44
N GLU A 206 -20.06 35.66 13.86
CA GLU A 206 -19.54 34.49 14.59
C GLU A 206 -18.11 34.79 15.07
N ARG A 207 -17.73 34.25 16.23
CA ARG A 207 -16.43 34.46 16.85
C ARG A 207 -15.34 34.02 15.86
N TYR A 208 -14.51 34.94 15.47
CA TYR A 208 -13.39 34.71 14.58
C TYR A 208 -12.35 33.81 15.27
N ILE A 209 -12.37 32.52 14.98
CA ILE A 209 -11.34 31.58 15.43
C ILE A 209 -10.14 31.77 14.49
N ASN A 210 -9.01 32.18 15.04
CA ASN A 210 -7.78 32.30 14.26
C ASN A 210 -7.17 30.89 14.12
N TYR A 211 -7.59 30.18 13.08
CA TYR A 211 -7.16 28.80 12.80
C TYR A 211 -5.64 28.67 12.70
N GLY A 212 -4.91 29.64 12.13
CA GLY A 212 -3.46 29.62 12.06
C GLY A 212 -2.75 29.58 13.44
N LYS A 213 -3.34 30.25 14.46
CA LYS A 213 -2.82 30.15 15.83
C LYS A 213 -3.16 28.80 16.50
N GLU A 214 -4.30 28.24 16.19
CA GLU A 214 -4.70 26.95 16.73
C GLU A 214 -3.89 25.80 16.07
N ILE A 215 -3.61 25.87 14.78
CA ILE A 215 -2.70 24.96 14.05
C ILE A 215 -1.32 24.97 14.73
N SER A 216 -0.73 26.13 14.92
CA SER A 216 0.61 26.23 15.56
C SER A 216 0.65 25.72 17.00
N LYS A 217 -0.48 25.75 17.72
CA LYS A 217 -0.60 25.12 19.05
C LYS A 217 -0.72 23.60 18.96
N LEU A 218 -1.42 23.09 17.96
CA LEU A 218 -1.56 21.65 17.72
C LEU A 218 -0.22 21.05 17.32
N GLU A 219 0.53 21.69 16.41
CA GLU A 219 1.88 21.27 16.00
C GLU A 219 2.83 21.14 17.19
N LYS A 220 2.82 22.12 18.09
CA LYS A 220 3.64 22.05 19.31
C LYS A 220 3.23 20.91 20.25
N LYS A 221 1.93 20.61 20.33
CA LYS A 221 1.45 19.49 21.15
C LYS A 221 1.77 18.15 20.53
N ILE A 222 1.68 18.03 19.21
CA ILE A 222 2.08 16.83 18.47
C ILE A 222 3.57 16.56 18.70
N ALA A 223 4.44 17.55 18.48
CA ALA A 223 5.88 17.39 18.68
C ALA A 223 6.24 16.93 20.10
N VAL A 224 5.58 17.49 21.15
CA VAL A 224 5.82 17.06 22.53
C VAL A 224 5.37 15.62 22.77
N LYS A 225 4.25 15.20 22.16
CA LYS A 225 3.74 13.83 22.29
C LYS A 225 4.58 12.82 21.49
N GLU A 226 5.13 13.21 20.37
CA GLU A 226 6.09 12.40 19.60
C GLU A 226 7.38 12.18 20.37
N GLU A 227 7.91 13.21 21.04
CA GLU A 227 9.07 13.08 21.91
C GLU A 227 8.80 12.17 23.12
N GLU A 228 7.61 12.28 23.73
CA GLU A 228 7.14 11.37 24.79
C GLU A 228 7.04 9.92 24.29
N LEU A 229 6.52 9.70 23.11
CA LEU A 229 6.40 8.39 22.48
C LEU A 229 7.76 7.75 22.18
N GLU A 230 8.70 8.54 21.70
CA GLU A 230 10.08 8.09 21.44
C GLU A 230 10.79 7.69 22.74
N GLY A 231 10.66 8.50 23.79
CA GLY A 231 11.19 8.16 25.12
C GLY A 231 10.59 6.88 25.71
N LEU A 232 9.28 6.66 25.55
CA LEU A 232 8.64 5.41 26.00
C LEU A 232 9.12 4.20 25.18
N ARG A 233 9.37 4.35 23.88
CA ARG A 233 9.92 3.29 23.02
C ARG A 233 11.36 2.92 23.41
N GLU A 234 12.17 3.88 23.81
CA GLU A 234 13.54 3.63 24.29
C GLU A 234 13.55 2.82 25.58
N LEU A 235 12.59 3.04 26.50
CA LEU A 235 12.44 2.27 27.74
C LEU A 235 12.23 0.77 27.51
N ARG A 236 11.74 0.34 26.36
CA ARG A 236 11.63 -1.09 26.01
C ARG A 236 12.97 -1.82 26.01
N PHE A 237 14.06 -1.11 25.78
CA PHE A 237 15.42 -1.67 25.74
C PHE A 237 16.11 -1.62 27.08
N GLU A 238 15.51 -0.99 28.09
CA GLU A 238 16.05 -0.94 29.46
C GLU A 238 15.87 -2.33 30.16
N PRO A 239 16.94 -2.82 30.83
CA PRO A 239 16.90 -4.14 31.49
C PRO A 239 15.76 -4.30 32.51
N GLU A 240 15.32 -3.20 33.10
CA GLU A 240 14.23 -3.16 34.08
C GLU A 240 12.87 -3.52 33.47
N TYR A 241 12.63 -3.20 32.21
CA TYR A 241 11.39 -3.51 31.47
C TYR A 241 11.52 -4.81 30.69
N TYR A 242 12.65 -5.06 30.06
CA TYR A 242 12.87 -6.24 29.23
C TYR A 242 12.78 -7.57 30.01
N HIS A 243 13.09 -7.57 31.28
CA HIS A 243 13.05 -8.78 32.13
C HIS A 243 11.73 -8.95 32.91
N ASP A 244 10.82 -7.98 32.88
CA ASP A 244 9.56 -8.00 33.64
C ASP A 244 8.36 -7.88 32.67
N TYR A 245 7.65 -8.99 32.49
CA TYR A 245 6.49 -9.06 31.60
C TYR A 245 5.38 -8.05 31.96
N HIS A 246 5.12 -7.84 33.25
CA HIS A 246 4.07 -6.91 33.69
C HIS A 246 4.46 -5.46 33.41
N LYS A 247 5.71 -5.09 33.66
CA LYS A 247 6.21 -3.74 33.35
C LYS A 247 6.22 -3.49 31.85
N MET A 248 6.55 -4.50 31.04
CA MET A 248 6.52 -4.39 29.59
C MET A 248 5.07 -4.17 29.08
N GLN A 249 4.10 -4.90 29.62
CA GLN A 249 2.69 -4.75 29.25
C GLN A 249 2.17 -3.36 29.64
N GLU A 250 2.49 -2.85 30.84
CA GLU A 250 2.13 -1.48 31.24
C GLU A 250 2.76 -0.41 30.36
N LEU A 251 3.97 -0.67 29.87
CA LEU A 251 4.68 0.23 28.95
C LEU A 251 4.02 0.24 27.58
N ASP A 252 3.62 -0.93 27.06
CA ASP A 252 2.92 -1.04 25.79
C ASP A 252 1.56 -0.35 25.83
N GLU A 253 0.79 -0.51 26.91
CA GLU A 253 -0.48 0.22 27.11
C GLU A 253 -0.28 1.74 27.11
N LYS A 254 0.82 2.24 27.69
CA LYS A 254 1.15 3.68 27.66
C LYS A 254 1.54 4.15 26.26
N ILE A 255 2.30 3.36 25.53
CA ILE A 255 2.68 3.65 24.14
C ILE A 255 1.42 3.77 23.27
N ASP A 256 0.48 2.83 23.40
CA ASP A 256 -0.78 2.84 22.66
C ASP A 256 -1.66 4.06 23.01
N LEU A 257 -1.70 4.45 24.27
CA LEU A 257 -2.42 5.64 24.71
C LEU A 257 -1.84 6.92 24.09
N VAL A 258 -0.52 7.10 24.16
CA VAL A 258 0.15 8.28 23.57
C VAL A 258 0.00 8.29 22.06
N HIS A 259 0.07 7.13 21.41
CA HIS A 259 -0.16 7.02 19.96
C HIS A 259 -1.56 7.47 19.56
N ASN A 260 -2.59 6.99 20.24
CA ASN A 260 -3.98 7.43 20.02
C ASN A 260 -4.20 8.93 20.29
N GLU A 261 -3.47 9.51 21.27
CA GLU A 261 -3.52 10.96 21.50
C GLU A 261 -2.93 11.75 20.33
N ILE A 262 -1.82 11.28 19.76
CA ILE A 262 -1.19 11.88 18.57
C ILE A 262 -2.15 11.82 17.38
N GLU A 263 -2.77 10.69 17.11
CA GLU A 263 -3.76 10.54 16.02
C GLU A 263 -4.93 11.52 16.17
N ASN A 264 -5.46 11.66 17.38
CA ASN A 264 -6.55 12.62 17.65
C ASN A 264 -6.12 14.09 17.47
N LEU A 265 -4.86 14.41 17.77
CA LEU A 265 -4.32 15.76 17.54
C LEU A 265 -4.09 16.01 16.06
N MET A 266 -3.61 15.02 15.31
CA MET A 266 -3.42 15.09 13.86
C MET A 266 -4.75 15.29 13.12
N GLN A 267 -5.81 14.57 13.49
CA GLN A 267 -7.13 14.78 12.91
C GLN A 267 -7.63 16.21 13.09
N LYS A 268 -7.44 16.79 14.29
CA LYS A 268 -7.81 18.19 14.55
C LYS A 268 -6.94 19.18 13.80
N TRP A 269 -5.68 18.86 13.62
CA TRP A 269 -4.75 19.67 12.83
C TRP A 269 -5.19 19.70 11.35
N GLU A 270 -5.55 18.54 10.77
CA GLU A 270 -6.09 18.42 9.42
C GLU A 270 -7.39 19.22 9.26
N GLU A 271 -8.36 19.07 10.19
CA GLU A 271 -9.61 19.84 10.16
C GLU A 271 -9.40 21.35 10.18
N TYR A 272 -8.38 21.84 10.88
CA TYR A 272 -8.08 23.27 10.97
C TYR A 272 -7.25 23.75 9.79
N SER A 273 -6.39 22.92 9.21
CA SER A 273 -5.63 23.21 7.99
C SER A 273 -6.56 23.39 6.79
N GLU A 274 -7.54 22.50 6.62
CA GLU A 274 -8.56 22.63 5.58
C GLU A 274 -9.40 23.92 5.71
N LYS A 275 -9.61 24.41 6.94
CA LYS A 275 -10.35 25.66 7.19
C LYS A 275 -9.51 26.92 6.97
N VAL A 276 -8.22 26.82 6.83
CA VAL A 276 -7.30 27.93 6.48
C VAL A 276 -7.14 28.05 4.97
N GLU A 277 -7.20 26.92 4.23
CA GLU A 277 -7.06 26.90 2.77
C GLU A 277 -8.35 27.27 2.02
N ASN A 278 -9.50 27.26 2.70
CA ASN A 278 -10.81 27.70 2.18
C ASN A 278 -11.18 29.11 2.68
#